data_edac892a19996543302d773e9d12965c
#
_entry.id   edac892a19996543302d773e9d12965c
#
_cell.length_a   1.000
_cell.length_b   1.000
_cell.length_c   1.000
_cell.angle_alpha   90.00
_cell.angle_beta   90.00
_cell.angle_gamma   90.00
#
_symmetry.space_group_name_H-M   'P 1'
#
loop_
_entity.id
_entity.type
_entity.pdbx_description
1 polymer ?
#
loop_
_entity_poly.entity_id
_entity_poly.type
_entity_poly.pdbx_seq_one_letter_code
_entity_poly.pdbx_strand_id
1 'polypeptide(L)'
;MSTDAAGDAESEADASDAGSDADAGSDAEPASGAEPEAFVRACEHLVDRILAGEIERDELESAKLNACSEFSSPKVPKNTEILDHAPTEHRDDVIEVVQRKPVRTASGVSPVAIMTSPKLCPHGKCLYCPGGPASEFSSAQSYTGHEPAAARGKQNDYDPYGQVTLRLEQLRKIGHPVDKVELILMGGTMTARSHDYQEWFVKRALQAMNEYDLEKEPEPAEGVSFAPDPEATEFEYLEDVIAKNETNAIRNIGTTFETKPDWCDPEQIDRMLDLGGTKVEVGVQTTYERINREMHRGHGNEASRNANRRLRDAAFKVGFHMMPGQPGMTREMCIEDFRQLFANPDWRPDYLKIYPTLVVGGTRVYDRWRRDEFEPLSNEEAADVVAEVMDLIPKYTRLQRVQRDIPADFIEGGVWKSNLRQLAAQRAEEKGITQRDIRAREVGHNDADPKPEDVELDVMTYEAGGGTEHFISFEDPVRDLLVGFCRLRFPSFASDQPGAPGTETDAIRRELEDAAIIRELHVYGTEVALGGDGDWQHQGYGTKLLERAEELAREAGYRKMAIISGIGAREYYRNKLGYHQDGPYVSKRL
;
A
#
# COMPACT_ATOMS: atom_id res chain seq x y z
N MET A 1 -28.07 -25.23 38.60
CA MET A 1 -27.13 -26.36 38.64
C MET A 1 -26.45 -26.31 37.29
N SER A 2 -25.38 -25.63 37.31
CA SER A 2 -23.99 -26.16 37.30
C SER A 2 -23.54 -26.40 35.84
N THR A 3 -22.69 -25.73 35.27
CA THR A 3 -21.33 -25.17 35.40
C THR A 3 -20.56 -25.45 34.12
N ASP A 4 -20.03 -24.37 33.54
CA ASP A 4 -18.62 -24.18 33.13
C ASP A 4 -18.03 -25.14 32.08
N ALA A 5 -17.47 -24.66 30.99
CA ALA A 5 -16.26 -23.88 30.94
C ALA A 5 -16.06 -23.30 29.53
N ALA A 6 -15.76 -22.05 29.51
CA ALA A 6 -15.14 -21.33 28.40
C ALA A 6 -13.72 -21.85 28.20
N GLY A 7 -13.33 -21.99 26.96
CA GLY A 7 -11.96 -22.13 26.54
C GLY A 7 -11.66 -20.97 25.60
N ASP A 8 -11.00 -19.94 26.13
CA ASP A 8 -10.45 -18.84 25.38
C ASP A 8 -9.33 -19.36 24.47
N ALA A 9 -9.57 -19.34 23.19
CA ALA A 9 -8.51 -19.41 22.20
C ALA A 9 -8.42 -18.02 21.55
N GLU A 10 -7.61 -17.17 22.15
CA GLU A 10 -7.15 -15.92 21.53
C GLU A 10 -6.19 -16.27 20.39
N SER A 11 -6.72 -16.34 19.17
CA SER A 11 -5.89 -16.28 17.98
C SER A 11 -5.61 -14.81 17.67
N GLU A 12 -4.51 -14.28 18.16
CA GLU A 12 -3.93 -13.01 17.71
C GLU A 12 -3.35 -13.19 16.31
N ALA A 13 -4.14 -12.98 15.30
CA ALA A 13 -3.63 -12.80 13.95
C ALA A 13 -4.28 -11.58 13.32
N ASP A 14 -3.45 -10.66 12.91
CA ASP A 14 -3.74 -9.51 12.05
C ASP A 14 -4.06 -8.17 12.73
N ALA A 15 -3.08 -7.64 13.46
CA ALA A 15 -3.10 -6.22 13.82
C ALA A 15 -2.62 -5.37 12.63
N SER A 16 -3.60 -4.77 11.97
CA SER A 16 -3.56 -3.55 11.13
C SER A 16 -2.19 -2.94 10.82
N ASP A 17 -1.95 -2.80 9.55
CA ASP A 17 -0.85 -2.07 8.92
C ASP A 17 -0.97 -0.55 9.10
N ALA A 18 -0.58 -0.07 10.23
CA ALA A 18 -0.04 1.25 10.57
C ALA A 18 0.20 1.24 12.08
N GLY A 19 1.39 0.78 12.46
CA GLY A 19 1.77 0.72 13.85
C GLY A 19 1.80 2.11 14.46
N SER A 20 1.16 2.24 15.54
CA SER A 20 1.55 3.17 16.58
C SER A 20 2.92 2.75 17.13
N ASP A 21 3.99 3.12 16.44
CA ASP A 21 5.30 3.28 17.03
C ASP A 21 5.45 4.73 17.50
N ALA A 22 4.45 5.22 18.21
CA ALA A 22 4.53 6.46 18.97
C ALA A 22 4.39 6.08 20.43
N ASP A 23 5.46 5.55 20.99
CA ASP A 23 5.70 5.65 22.43
C ASP A 23 6.25 7.07 22.67
N ALA A 24 5.35 8.01 22.91
CA ALA A 24 5.71 9.35 23.39
C ALA A 24 5.96 9.26 24.90
N GLY A 25 7.12 8.75 25.26
CA GLY A 25 7.70 8.88 26.58
C GLY A 25 8.46 10.19 26.64
N SER A 26 8.01 11.06 27.53
CA SER A 26 8.57 12.31 28.05
C SER A 26 10.08 12.55 27.80
N ASP A 27 10.34 13.78 27.33
CA ASP A 27 11.65 14.43 27.24
C ASP A 27 12.54 14.21 28.47
N ALA A 28 13.60 13.44 28.29
CA ALA A 28 14.83 13.55 29.02
C ALA A 28 15.94 13.05 28.09
N GLU A 29 16.77 13.98 27.58
CA GLU A 29 18.02 13.62 26.91
C GLU A 29 18.84 12.69 27.82
N PRO A 30 19.25 11.50 27.38
CA PRO A 30 20.33 10.80 28.00
C PRO A 30 21.65 11.21 27.36
N ALA A 31 22.52 11.77 28.17
CA ALA A 31 23.94 11.86 27.88
C ALA A 31 24.48 10.51 27.38
N SER A 32 25.44 10.55 26.45
CA SER A 32 26.24 9.43 25.97
C SER A 32 26.69 8.51 27.13
N GLY A 33 26.07 7.36 27.31
CA GLY A 33 26.38 6.40 28.36
C GLY A 33 25.96 5.00 27.91
N ALA A 34 26.82 4.00 28.24
CA ALA A 34 26.57 2.59 28.02
C ALA A 34 25.15 2.20 28.51
N GLU A 35 24.49 1.30 27.76
CA GLU A 35 23.18 0.78 28.17
C GLU A 35 23.20 0.21 29.58
N PRO A 36 22.11 0.37 30.36
CA PRO A 36 22.07 -0.15 31.70
C PRO A 36 22.33 -1.67 31.72
N GLU A 37 23.24 -2.15 32.55
CA GLU A 37 23.63 -3.57 32.64
C GLU A 37 22.42 -4.53 32.79
N ALA A 38 21.38 -4.08 33.49
CA ALA A 38 20.15 -4.82 33.69
C ALA A 38 19.36 -5.00 32.38
N PHE A 39 19.37 -3.98 31.51
CA PHE A 39 18.74 -4.01 30.21
C PHE A 39 19.47 -4.96 29.24
N VAL A 40 20.79 -4.86 29.19
CA VAL A 40 21.62 -5.77 28.36
C VAL A 40 21.37 -7.24 28.74
N ARG A 41 21.39 -7.54 30.03
CA ARG A 41 21.11 -8.90 30.53
C ARG A 41 19.71 -9.38 30.17
N ALA A 42 18.71 -8.51 30.20
CA ALA A 42 17.35 -8.88 29.78
C ALA A 42 17.29 -9.21 28.27
N CYS A 43 18.00 -8.45 27.45
CA CYS A 43 18.10 -8.73 26.00
C CYS A 43 18.83 -10.05 25.73
N GLU A 44 20.01 -10.25 26.33
CA GLU A 44 20.80 -11.49 26.19
C GLU A 44 20.03 -12.73 26.66
N HIS A 45 19.32 -12.64 27.78
CA HIS A 45 18.47 -13.72 28.29
C HIS A 45 17.33 -14.07 27.30
N LEU A 46 16.70 -13.07 26.68
CA LEU A 46 15.69 -13.30 25.66
C LEU A 46 16.27 -13.99 24.43
N VAL A 47 17.45 -13.56 23.97
CA VAL A 47 18.15 -14.19 22.84
C VAL A 47 18.48 -15.67 23.16
N ASP A 48 19.03 -15.96 24.31
CA ASP A 48 19.38 -17.33 24.72
C ASP A 48 18.15 -18.25 24.74
N ARG A 49 17.03 -17.76 25.26
CA ARG A 49 15.77 -18.53 25.31
C ARG A 49 15.13 -18.72 23.92
N ILE A 50 15.22 -17.70 23.05
CA ILE A 50 14.78 -17.83 21.66
C ILE A 50 15.61 -18.91 20.96
N LEU A 51 16.93 -18.87 21.07
CA LEU A 51 17.82 -19.87 20.47
C LEU A 51 17.64 -21.28 21.06
N ALA A 52 17.22 -21.36 22.33
CA ALA A 52 16.86 -22.63 22.97
C ALA A 52 15.48 -23.17 22.52
N GLY A 53 14.72 -22.41 21.73
CA GLY A 53 13.35 -22.77 21.31
C GLY A 53 12.32 -22.70 22.45
N GLU A 54 12.60 -21.92 23.50
CA GLU A 54 11.73 -21.76 24.67
C GLU A 54 10.73 -20.60 24.53
N ILE A 55 10.88 -19.76 23.51
CA ILE A 55 10.01 -18.62 23.23
C ILE A 55 9.60 -18.69 21.78
N GLU A 56 8.31 -18.84 21.54
CA GLU A 56 7.71 -18.69 20.24
C GLU A 56 7.29 -17.23 20.01
N ARG A 57 6.95 -16.88 18.75
CA ARG A 57 6.64 -15.49 18.35
C ARG A 57 5.47 -14.87 19.11
N ASP A 58 4.41 -15.62 19.36
CA ASP A 58 3.22 -15.21 20.11
C ASP A 58 3.47 -15.01 21.59
N GLU A 59 4.49 -15.67 22.16
CA GLU A 59 4.88 -15.56 23.55
C GLU A 59 5.88 -14.42 23.80
N LEU A 60 6.45 -13.81 22.74
CA LEU A 60 7.56 -12.85 22.84
C LEU A 60 7.23 -11.64 23.73
N GLU A 61 6.04 -11.04 23.60
CA GLU A 61 5.69 -9.85 24.38
C GLU A 61 5.56 -10.19 25.88
N SER A 62 5.02 -11.36 26.20
CA SER A 62 4.97 -11.85 27.58
C SER A 62 6.37 -12.16 28.12
N ALA A 63 7.23 -12.76 27.31
CA ALA A 63 8.61 -13.06 27.67
C ALA A 63 9.42 -11.79 27.94
N LYS A 64 9.24 -10.73 27.17
CA LYS A 64 9.86 -9.41 27.40
C LYS A 64 9.50 -8.83 28.76
N LEU A 65 8.20 -8.83 29.09
CA LEU A 65 7.73 -8.33 30.39
C LEU A 65 8.32 -9.14 31.56
N ASN A 66 8.39 -10.46 31.42
CA ASN A 66 8.97 -11.35 32.40
C ASN A 66 10.47 -11.08 32.59
N ALA A 67 11.23 -10.98 31.48
CA ALA A 67 12.66 -10.65 31.53
C ALA A 67 12.91 -9.28 32.17
N CYS A 68 12.10 -8.27 31.87
CA CYS A 68 12.19 -6.96 32.51
C CYS A 68 11.98 -7.05 34.04
N SER A 69 11.00 -7.82 34.47
CA SER A 69 10.73 -8.03 35.89
C SER A 69 11.88 -8.79 36.58
N GLU A 70 12.41 -9.83 35.96
CA GLU A 70 13.47 -10.69 36.49
C GLU A 70 14.79 -9.92 36.66
N PHE A 71 15.20 -9.16 35.65
CA PHE A 71 16.45 -8.42 35.64
C PHE A 71 16.31 -6.98 36.18
N SER A 72 15.11 -6.55 36.58
CA SER A 72 14.82 -5.18 36.99
C SER A 72 15.21 -4.16 35.89
N SER A 73 14.95 -4.47 34.63
CA SER A 73 15.26 -3.59 33.49
C SER A 73 14.43 -2.31 33.57
N PRO A 74 15.02 -1.12 33.31
CA PRO A 74 14.30 0.16 33.37
C PRO A 74 13.29 0.35 32.23
N LYS A 75 13.42 -0.40 31.14
CA LYS A 75 12.53 -0.35 29.99
C LYS A 75 12.33 -1.75 29.37
N VAL A 76 11.20 -1.93 28.70
CA VAL A 76 10.93 -3.16 27.91
C VAL A 76 11.71 -3.10 26.60
N PRO A 77 12.51 -4.14 26.25
CA PRO A 77 13.29 -4.15 25.02
C PRO A 77 12.40 -4.09 23.78
N LYS A 78 12.76 -3.25 22.82
CA LYS A 78 12.22 -3.32 21.45
C LYS A 78 12.76 -4.58 20.77
N ASN A 79 12.05 -5.11 19.79
CA ASN A 79 12.49 -6.29 19.03
C ASN A 79 13.87 -6.08 18.37
N THR A 80 14.12 -4.86 17.89
CA THR A 80 15.42 -4.45 17.34
C THR A 80 16.54 -4.51 18.37
N GLU A 81 16.27 -4.08 19.61
CA GLU A 81 17.25 -4.10 20.70
C GLU A 81 17.60 -5.55 21.12
N ILE A 82 16.64 -6.46 21.11
CA ILE A 82 16.90 -7.90 21.31
C ILE A 82 17.81 -8.42 20.21
N LEU A 83 17.52 -8.06 18.96
CA LEU A 83 18.28 -8.49 17.78
C LEU A 83 19.71 -7.93 17.76
N ASP A 84 19.93 -6.74 18.31
CA ASP A 84 21.27 -6.13 18.43
C ASP A 84 22.17 -6.92 19.40
N HIS A 85 21.58 -7.72 20.31
CA HIS A 85 22.32 -8.61 21.22
C HIS A 85 22.42 -10.06 20.71
N ALA A 86 21.85 -10.37 19.55
CA ALA A 86 21.95 -11.70 18.96
C ALA A 86 23.36 -11.93 18.35
N PRO A 87 24.00 -13.11 18.57
CA PRO A 87 25.22 -13.47 17.89
C PRO A 87 25.05 -13.44 16.38
N THR A 88 26.02 -12.92 15.64
CA THR A 88 25.94 -12.76 14.18
C THR A 88 25.59 -14.07 13.47
N GLU A 89 26.16 -15.20 13.92
CA GLU A 89 25.89 -16.53 13.38
C GLU A 89 24.48 -17.08 13.63
N HIS A 90 23.74 -16.53 14.60
CA HIS A 90 22.39 -16.94 15.00
C HIS A 90 21.36 -15.82 14.80
N ARG A 91 21.75 -14.75 14.12
CA ARG A 91 20.88 -13.60 13.92
C ARG A 91 19.60 -13.96 13.17
N ASP A 92 19.71 -14.83 12.17
CA ASP A 92 18.54 -15.27 11.37
C ASP A 92 17.57 -16.11 12.20
N ASP A 93 18.08 -16.96 13.10
CA ASP A 93 17.23 -17.75 14.01
C ASP A 93 16.44 -16.84 14.97
N VAL A 94 17.07 -15.77 15.46
CA VAL A 94 16.41 -14.79 16.35
C VAL A 94 15.42 -13.94 15.55
N ILE A 95 15.74 -13.55 14.30
CA ILE A 95 14.83 -12.80 13.41
C ILE A 95 13.51 -13.54 13.24
N GLU A 96 13.51 -14.85 13.06
CA GLU A 96 12.28 -15.63 12.90
C GLU A 96 11.27 -15.42 14.04
N VAL A 97 11.73 -15.19 15.24
CA VAL A 97 10.88 -14.94 16.41
C VAL A 97 10.56 -13.47 16.62
N VAL A 98 11.55 -12.58 16.46
CA VAL A 98 11.38 -11.15 16.79
C VAL A 98 10.82 -10.32 15.64
N GLN A 99 10.77 -10.85 14.40
CA GLN A 99 10.27 -10.13 13.23
C GLN A 99 8.81 -9.74 13.41
N ARG A 100 8.53 -8.43 13.45
CA ARG A 100 7.16 -7.93 13.48
C ARG A 100 6.51 -8.03 12.11
N LYS A 101 5.27 -8.54 12.05
CA LYS A 101 4.45 -8.57 10.84
C LYS A 101 5.16 -9.22 9.64
N PRO A 102 5.62 -10.47 9.73
CA PRO A 102 6.28 -11.16 8.61
C PRO A 102 5.43 -11.16 7.34
N VAL A 103 4.11 -11.21 7.49
CA VAL A 103 3.13 -11.12 6.40
C VAL A 103 3.23 -9.82 5.59
N ARG A 104 3.80 -8.75 6.15
CA ARG A 104 3.93 -7.46 5.46
C ARG A 104 4.83 -7.52 4.23
N THR A 105 5.85 -8.35 4.27
CA THR A 105 6.83 -8.56 3.18
C THR A 105 6.87 -10.02 2.72
N ALA A 106 5.86 -10.81 3.04
CA ALA A 106 5.80 -12.23 2.65
C ALA A 106 5.93 -12.46 1.14
N SER A 107 5.50 -11.48 0.33
CA SER A 107 5.71 -11.49 -1.12
C SER A 107 7.12 -11.05 -1.56
N GLY A 108 8.02 -10.77 -0.63
CA GLY A 108 9.35 -10.22 -0.90
C GLY A 108 9.37 -8.75 -1.31
N VAL A 109 8.26 -8.02 -1.16
CA VAL A 109 8.16 -6.61 -1.55
C VAL A 109 8.01 -5.73 -0.32
N SER A 110 8.93 -4.77 -0.15
CA SER A 110 8.92 -3.82 0.95
C SER A 110 8.27 -2.49 0.58
N PRO A 111 7.16 -2.09 1.25
CA PRO A 111 6.55 -0.80 1.01
C PRO A 111 7.35 0.33 1.69
N VAL A 112 7.77 1.30 0.89
CA VAL A 112 8.47 2.50 1.33
C VAL A 112 7.62 3.72 1.00
N ALA A 113 6.92 4.24 2.00
CA ALA A 113 6.11 5.46 1.87
C ALA A 113 6.94 6.68 2.26
N ILE A 114 6.95 7.69 1.39
CA ILE A 114 7.62 8.98 1.59
C ILE A 114 6.64 10.13 1.46
N MET A 115 6.83 11.17 2.29
CA MET A 115 5.92 12.30 2.42
C MET A 115 6.49 13.54 1.75
N THR A 116 5.67 14.22 0.93
CA THR A 116 6.03 15.53 0.36
C THR A 116 6.01 16.62 1.41
N SER A 117 6.79 17.69 1.19
CA SER A 117 6.75 18.89 2.03
C SER A 117 5.34 19.50 2.08
N PRO A 118 4.95 20.16 3.19
CA PRO A 118 3.64 20.79 3.33
C PRO A 118 3.38 21.81 2.22
N LYS A 119 2.26 21.65 1.52
CA LYS A 119 1.77 22.58 0.49
C LYS A 119 0.26 22.59 0.47
N LEU A 120 -0.34 23.73 0.16
CA LEU A 120 -1.79 23.83 -0.02
C LEU A 120 -2.21 23.07 -1.28
N CYS A 121 -3.30 22.32 -1.18
CA CYS A 121 -3.97 21.77 -2.37
C CYS A 121 -4.56 22.92 -3.21
N PRO A 122 -4.59 22.79 -4.54
CA PRO A 122 -5.08 23.87 -5.42
C PRO A 122 -6.54 24.30 -5.15
N HIS A 123 -7.40 23.38 -4.66
CA HIS A 123 -8.80 23.67 -4.33
C HIS A 123 -9.00 24.23 -2.91
N GLY A 124 -7.91 24.41 -2.14
CA GLY A 124 -7.97 24.81 -0.73
C GLY A 124 -8.01 23.62 0.23
N LYS A 125 -8.81 23.69 1.28
CA LYS A 125 -8.87 22.71 2.37
C LYS A 125 -10.27 22.05 2.45
N CYS A 126 -10.31 20.72 2.40
CA CYS A 126 -11.53 19.96 2.66
C CYS A 126 -11.97 20.12 4.13
N LEU A 127 -13.26 19.93 4.43
CA LEU A 127 -13.79 20.17 5.77
C LEU A 127 -13.17 19.27 6.85
N TYR A 128 -12.84 18.04 6.50
CA TYR A 128 -12.24 17.04 7.40
C TYR A 128 -10.71 17.04 7.40
N CYS A 129 -10.05 17.87 6.58
CA CYS A 129 -8.59 17.86 6.44
C CYS A 129 -7.91 18.54 7.63
N PRO A 130 -7.07 17.84 8.44
CA PRO A 130 -6.39 18.45 9.59
C PRO A 130 -5.16 19.25 9.17
N GLY A 131 -4.39 18.77 8.19
CA GLY A 131 -3.08 19.29 7.81
C GLY A 131 -3.10 20.58 6.98
N GLY A 132 -1.94 20.92 6.47
CA GLY A 132 -1.63 22.10 5.67
C GLY A 132 -0.56 22.99 6.32
N PRO A 133 0.17 23.77 5.54
CA PRO A 133 1.27 24.58 6.05
C PRO A 133 0.86 25.64 7.07
N ALA A 134 -0.43 26.04 7.07
CA ALA A 134 -1.00 27.01 8.03
C ALA A 134 -1.83 26.35 9.14
N SER A 135 -1.85 25.01 9.24
CA SER A 135 -2.48 24.32 10.36
C SER A 135 -1.56 24.28 11.58
N GLU A 136 -2.11 23.99 12.76
CA GLU A 136 -1.29 23.81 13.97
C GLU A 136 -0.29 22.64 13.79
N PHE A 137 -0.62 21.68 12.95
CA PHE A 137 0.24 20.53 12.66
C PHE A 137 1.41 20.85 11.71
N SER A 138 1.31 21.93 10.91
CA SER A 138 2.33 22.30 9.90
C SER A 138 2.80 21.10 9.06
N SER A 139 1.86 20.26 8.62
CA SER A 139 2.08 19.01 7.90
C SER A 139 1.52 19.05 6.48
N ALA A 140 1.81 18.02 5.68
CA ALA A 140 1.14 17.84 4.39
C ALA A 140 -0.39 17.77 4.59
N GLN A 141 -1.16 18.28 3.63
CA GLN A 141 -2.62 18.20 3.72
C GLN A 141 -3.05 16.73 3.78
N SER A 142 -4.13 16.48 4.51
CA SER A 142 -4.69 15.19 4.92
C SER A 142 -3.98 14.50 6.09
N TYR A 143 -2.86 15.02 6.57
CA TYR A 143 -2.05 14.41 7.63
C TYR A 143 -1.86 15.36 8.82
N THR A 144 -1.70 14.77 10.02
CA THR A 144 -1.36 15.51 11.26
C THR A 144 0.15 15.67 11.43
N GLY A 145 0.96 14.91 10.68
CA GLY A 145 2.40 14.89 10.82
C GLY A 145 2.91 13.90 11.89
N HIS A 146 2.00 13.18 12.54
CA HIS A 146 2.28 12.14 13.53
C HIS A 146 2.10 10.73 12.98
N GLU A 147 1.54 10.59 11.78
CA GLU A 147 1.51 9.32 11.07
C GLU A 147 2.95 8.87 10.71
N PRO A 148 3.24 7.55 10.67
CA PRO A 148 4.63 7.07 10.51
C PRO A 148 5.38 7.64 9.29
N ALA A 149 4.72 7.78 8.14
CA ALA A 149 5.33 8.38 6.95
C ALA A 149 5.53 9.89 7.09
N ALA A 150 4.55 10.59 7.70
CA ALA A 150 4.64 12.03 7.92
C ALA A 150 5.69 12.40 8.98
N ALA A 151 5.82 11.59 10.04
CA ALA A 151 6.86 11.74 11.05
C ALA A 151 8.27 11.57 10.44
N ARG A 152 8.48 10.53 9.60
CA ARG A 152 9.73 10.37 8.85
C ARG A 152 9.99 11.54 7.90
N GLY A 153 8.93 12.05 7.25
CA GLY A 153 9.04 13.25 6.42
C GLY A 153 9.57 14.44 7.22
N LYS A 154 8.97 14.73 8.39
CA LYS A 154 9.43 15.81 9.29
C LYS A 154 10.87 15.59 9.77
N GLN A 155 11.22 14.38 10.18
CA GLN A 155 12.55 14.02 10.67
C GLN A 155 13.65 14.24 9.63
N ASN A 156 13.32 14.12 8.34
CA ASN A 156 14.26 14.28 7.23
C ASN A 156 14.03 15.59 6.44
N ASP A 157 13.41 16.61 7.02
CA ASP A 157 13.09 17.86 6.33
C ASP A 157 12.39 17.66 4.97
N TYR A 158 11.63 16.57 4.86
CA TYR A 158 10.95 16.13 3.64
C TYR A 158 11.89 15.83 2.46
N ASP A 159 13.18 15.61 2.69
CA ASP A 159 14.09 15.09 1.67
C ASP A 159 13.75 13.61 1.38
N PRO A 160 13.41 13.25 0.12
CA PRO A 160 13.04 11.89 -0.23
C PRO A 160 14.20 10.88 -0.08
N TYR A 161 15.45 11.32 -0.28
CA TYR A 161 16.63 10.46 -0.09
C TYR A 161 16.73 10.00 1.38
N GLY A 162 16.69 10.92 2.32
CA GLY A 162 16.75 10.63 3.75
C GLY A 162 15.57 9.75 4.20
N GLN A 163 14.34 10.03 3.71
CA GLN A 163 13.16 9.23 4.06
C GLN A 163 13.26 7.78 3.57
N VAL A 164 13.77 7.55 2.34
CA VAL A 164 13.96 6.20 1.79
C VAL A 164 15.04 5.47 2.57
N THR A 165 16.23 6.08 2.74
CA THR A 165 17.35 5.47 3.46
C THR A 165 16.95 5.07 4.87
N LEU A 166 16.35 6.00 5.64
CA LEU A 166 15.86 5.72 6.99
C LEU A 166 14.85 4.57 7.01
N ARG A 167 13.95 4.49 6.01
CA ARG A 167 12.97 3.40 5.96
C ARG A 167 13.60 2.05 5.62
N LEU A 168 14.59 2.02 4.74
CA LEU A 168 15.35 0.81 4.44
C LEU A 168 16.10 0.30 5.67
N GLU A 169 16.76 1.22 6.42
CA GLU A 169 17.39 0.89 7.70
C GLU A 169 16.41 0.27 8.69
N GLN A 170 15.25 0.92 8.90
CA GLN A 170 14.23 0.40 9.79
C GLN A 170 13.74 -1.01 9.40
N LEU A 171 13.54 -1.26 8.09
CA LEU A 171 13.08 -2.55 7.60
C LEU A 171 14.15 -3.63 7.78
N ARG A 172 15.40 -3.34 7.41
CA ARG A 172 16.51 -4.28 7.60
C ARG A 172 16.73 -4.61 9.07
N LYS A 173 16.69 -3.60 9.93
CA LYS A 173 16.90 -3.78 11.37
C LYS A 173 15.90 -4.74 12.01
N ILE A 174 14.67 -4.83 11.47
CA ILE A 174 13.63 -5.76 11.95
C ILE A 174 13.51 -7.03 11.09
N GLY A 175 14.51 -7.30 10.22
CA GLY A 175 14.61 -8.54 9.46
C GLY A 175 13.74 -8.62 8.20
N HIS A 176 13.26 -7.49 7.66
CA HIS A 176 12.54 -7.48 6.39
C HIS A 176 13.49 -7.39 5.20
N PRO A 177 13.21 -8.11 4.09
CA PRO A 177 13.95 -7.94 2.84
C PRO A 177 13.72 -6.54 2.27
N VAL A 178 14.72 -5.97 1.60
CA VAL A 178 14.63 -4.64 0.99
C VAL A 178 15.09 -4.60 -0.47
N ASP A 179 15.37 -5.75 -1.07
CA ASP A 179 15.81 -5.88 -2.46
C ASP A 179 14.75 -5.48 -3.49
N LYS A 180 13.47 -5.55 -3.11
CA LYS A 180 12.32 -5.13 -3.93
C LYS A 180 11.47 -4.12 -3.18
N VAL A 181 11.37 -2.91 -3.71
CA VAL A 181 10.67 -1.79 -3.08
C VAL A 181 9.45 -1.37 -3.89
N GLU A 182 8.27 -1.28 -3.24
CA GLU A 182 7.14 -0.47 -3.72
C GLU A 182 7.25 0.92 -3.10
N LEU A 183 7.54 1.93 -3.92
CA LEU A 183 7.61 3.32 -3.50
C LEU A 183 6.21 3.94 -3.48
N ILE A 184 5.83 4.60 -2.39
CA ILE A 184 4.52 5.25 -2.23
C ILE A 184 4.72 6.74 -1.96
N LEU A 185 4.27 7.57 -2.89
CA LEU A 185 4.41 9.03 -2.83
C LEU A 185 3.16 9.64 -2.21
N MET A 186 3.29 10.12 -0.98
CA MET A 186 2.20 10.63 -0.16
C MET A 186 2.31 12.15 0.05
N GLY A 187 1.19 12.78 0.39
CA GLY A 187 1.20 14.19 0.83
C GLY A 187 0.28 15.12 0.03
N GLY A 188 -1.00 15.07 0.28
CA GLY A 188 -2.02 15.93 -0.33
C GLY A 188 -2.28 15.60 -1.80
N THR A 189 -1.91 16.50 -2.71
CA THR A 189 -2.06 16.30 -4.15
C THR A 189 -0.66 16.34 -4.80
N MET A 190 -0.01 15.18 -4.90
CA MET A 190 1.36 15.08 -5.42
C MET A 190 1.46 15.62 -6.85
N THR A 191 0.53 15.28 -7.72
CA THR A 191 0.51 15.72 -9.13
C THR A 191 0.24 17.22 -9.33
N ALA A 192 -0.17 17.93 -8.28
CA ALA A 192 -0.31 19.39 -8.29
C ALA A 192 0.99 20.14 -7.90
N ARG A 193 2.07 19.43 -7.62
CA ARG A 193 3.40 20.02 -7.44
C ARG A 193 3.97 20.42 -8.80
N SER A 194 4.95 21.35 -8.82
CA SER A 194 5.66 21.66 -10.08
C SER A 194 6.36 20.41 -10.63
N HIS A 195 6.53 20.33 -11.93
CA HIS A 195 7.19 19.22 -12.59
C HIS A 195 8.63 19.01 -12.07
N ASP A 196 9.37 20.09 -11.84
CA ASP A 196 10.72 20.03 -11.26
C ASP A 196 10.73 19.41 -9.86
N TYR A 197 9.73 19.75 -9.02
CA TYR A 197 9.61 19.14 -7.70
C TYR A 197 9.27 17.65 -7.79
N GLN A 198 8.34 17.27 -8.66
CA GLN A 198 7.96 15.86 -8.85
C GLN A 198 9.18 15.04 -9.32
N GLU A 199 9.95 15.57 -10.28
CA GLU A 199 11.17 14.91 -10.77
C GLU A 199 12.24 14.79 -9.69
N TRP A 200 12.56 15.89 -9.02
CA TRP A 200 13.48 15.90 -7.90
C TRP A 200 13.08 14.87 -6.84
N PHE A 201 11.81 14.84 -6.47
CA PHE A 201 11.31 13.97 -5.40
C PHE A 201 11.47 12.48 -5.74
N VAL A 202 11.10 12.09 -6.95
CA VAL A 202 11.23 10.68 -7.40
C VAL A 202 12.69 10.34 -7.68
N LYS A 203 13.44 11.21 -8.35
CA LYS A 203 14.86 11.02 -8.64
C LYS A 203 15.66 10.76 -7.36
N ARG A 204 15.49 11.61 -6.34
CA ARG A 204 16.16 11.47 -5.05
C ARG A 204 15.81 10.16 -4.33
N ALA A 205 14.54 9.74 -4.39
CA ALA A 205 14.12 8.47 -3.82
C ALA A 205 14.79 7.26 -4.51
N LEU A 206 14.89 7.30 -5.84
CA LEU A 206 15.59 6.24 -6.62
C LEU A 206 17.10 6.27 -6.38
N GLN A 207 17.73 7.46 -6.26
CA GLN A 207 19.15 7.60 -5.91
C GLN A 207 19.44 6.94 -4.56
N ALA A 208 18.59 7.16 -3.55
CA ALA A 208 18.74 6.49 -2.25
C ALA A 208 18.74 4.96 -2.37
N MET A 209 17.87 4.39 -3.21
CA MET A 209 17.88 2.94 -3.47
C MET A 209 19.13 2.49 -4.21
N ASN A 210 19.63 3.29 -5.17
CA ASN A 210 20.79 2.96 -5.98
C ASN A 210 22.11 3.00 -5.21
N GLU A 211 22.17 3.86 -4.20
CA GLU A 211 23.39 4.15 -3.43
C GLU A 211 23.40 3.41 -2.08
N TYR A 212 22.27 2.81 -1.67
CA TYR A 212 22.19 2.11 -0.40
C TYR A 212 23.09 0.87 -0.37
N ASP A 213 23.95 0.81 0.63
CA ASP A 213 24.92 -0.26 0.81
C ASP A 213 24.35 -1.39 1.68
N LEU A 214 24.01 -2.51 1.05
CA LEU A 214 23.50 -3.70 1.75
C LEU A 214 24.58 -4.45 2.56
N GLU A 215 25.87 -4.19 2.31
CA GLU A 215 26.97 -4.84 3.03
C GLU A 215 27.26 -4.19 4.38
N LYS A 216 26.83 -2.92 4.56
CA LYS A 216 26.91 -2.25 5.87
C LYS A 216 25.85 -2.76 6.82
N GLU A 217 26.25 -2.92 8.07
CA GLU A 217 25.29 -3.15 9.15
C GLU A 217 24.30 -1.99 9.25
N PRO A 218 23.00 -2.26 9.51
CA PRO A 218 22.02 -1.20 9.69
C PRO A 218 22.39 -0.30 10.87
N GLU A 219 22.50 1.00 10.62
CA GLU A 219 22.75 1.98 11.69
C GLU A 219 21.50 2.20 12.54
N PRO A 220 21.67 2.66 13.82
CA PRO A 220 20.52 3.03 14.65
C PRO A 220 19.67 4.09 13.96
N ALA A 221 18.37 3.81 13.81
CA ALA A 221 17.44 4.67 13.05
C ALA A 221 17.07 6.00 13.75
N GLU A 222 17.57 6.26 14.96
CA GLU A 222 17.26 7.45 15.75
C GLU A 222 18.37 8.50 15.61
N GLY A 223 17.99 9.68 15.09
CA GLY A 223 18.86 10.88 15.11
C GLY A 223 19.90 10.99 13.99
N VAL A 224 19.90 10.09 13.02
CA VAL A 224 20.81 10.19 11.88
C VAL A 224 20.14 10.96 10.77
N SER A 225 20.62 12.15 10.48
CA SER A 225 20.30 12.87 9.25
C SER A 225 21.17 12.30 8.13
N PHE A 226 20.57 11.51 7.25
CA PHE A 226 21.22 11.07 6.02
C PHE A 226 21.24 12.23 5.02
N ALA A 227 22.21 13.13 5.16
CA ALA A 227 22.44 14.11 4.13
C ALA A 227 23.16 13.43 2.96
N PRO A 228 22.62 13.48 1.74
CA PRO A 228 23.33 13.01 0.56
C PRO A 228 24.61 13.81 0.40
N ASP A 229 25.64 13.20 -0.17
CA ASP A 229 26.79 13.94 -0.65
C ASP A 229 26.31 14.94 -1.74
N PRO A 230 26.31 16.25 -1.48
CA PRO A 230 25.81 17.23 -2.45
C PRO A 230 26.60 17.23 -3.75
N GLU A 231 27.86 16.75 -3.73
CA GLU A 231 28.73 16.74 -4.92
C GLU A 231 28.49 15.50 -5.81
N ALA A 232 27.96 14.40 -5.26
CA ALA A 232 27.85 13.14 -6.00
C ALA A 232 26.58 13.01 -6.87
N THR A 233 25.49 13.73 -6.58
CA THR A 233 24.15 13.40 -7.11
C THR A 233 23.40 14.54 -7.78
N GLU A 234 23.90 15.76 -7.74
CA GLU A 234 23.17 16.95 -8.22
C GLU A 234 23.02 17.00 -9.77
N PHE A 235 23.86 16.27 -10.49
CA PHE A 235 23.95 16.33 -11.95
C PHE A 235 23.47 15.07 -12.71
N GLU A 236 22.93 14.06 -12.02
CA GLU A 236 22.36 12.89 -12.72
C GLU A 236 21.00 13.23 -13.35
N TYR A 237 20.80 12.81 -14.61
CA TYR A 237 19.50 12.86 -15.25
C TYR A 237 18.59 11.76 -14.70
N LEU A 238 17.28 11.98 -14.72
CA LEU A 238 16.30 10.99 -14.23
C LEU A 238 16.43 9.65 -14.96
N GLU A 239 16.65 9.69 -16.28
CA GLU A 239 16.80 8.51 -17.13
C GLU A 239 17.99 7.63 -16.69
N ASP A 240 19.11 8.26 -16.31
CA ASP A 240 20.30 7.55 -15.84
C ASP A 240 20.04 6.89 -14.48
N VAL A 241 19.35 7.58 -13.59
CA VAL A 241 18.98 7.05 -12.26
C VAL A 241 18.01 5.88 -12.40
N ILE A 242 17.02 5.98 -13.31
CA ILE A 242 16.10 4.89 -13.63
C ILE A 242 16.87 3.70 -14.21
N ALA A 243 17.74 3.92 -15.18
CA ALA A 243 18.54 2.85 -15.82
C ALA A 243 19.42 2.11 -14.81
N LYS A 244 20.04 2.82 -13.86
CA LYS A 244 20.78 2.18 -12.75
C LYS A 244 19.87 1.30 -11.89
N ASN A 245 18.66 1.77 -11.57
CA ASN A 245 17.75 1.05 -10.70
C ASN A 245 17.19 -0.24 -11.32
N GLU A 246 17.15 -0.37 -12.65
CA GLU A 246 16.67 -1.59 -13.32
C GLU A 246 17.45 -2.85 -12.90
N THR A 247 18.74 -2.71 -12.59
CA THR A 247 19.65 -3.83 -12.27
C THR A 247 20.28 -3.73 -10.89
N ASN A 248 19.92 -2.73 -10.09
CA ASN A 248 20.52 -2.53 -8.77
C ASN A 248 20.13 -3.62 -7.77
N ALA A 249 20.88 -3.71 -6.68
CA ALA A 249 20.59 -4.63 -5.57
C ALA A 249 19.22 -4.30 -4.91
N ILE A 250 18.91 -3.02 -4.72
CA ILE A 250 17.59 -2.55 -4.30
C ILE A 250 16.85 -1.95 -5.50
N ARG A 251 15.78 -2.62 -5.93
CA ARG A 251 15.04 -2.27 -7.14
C ARG A 251 13.65 -1.75 -6.81
N ASN A 252 13.28 -0.66 -7.46
CA ASN A 252 11.91 -0.18 -7.45
C ASN A 252 11.06 -1.05 -8.37
N ILE A 253 10.17 -1.86 -7.81
CA ILE A 253 9.28 -2.74 -8.56
C ILE A 253 7.88 -2.15 -8.76
N GLY A 254 7.61 -0.96 -8.21
CA GLY A 254 6.37 -0.24 -8.38
C GLY A 254 6.42 1.13 -7.72
N THR A 255 5.82 2.12 -8.36
CA THR A 255 5.65 3.46 -7.80
C THR A 255 4.18 3.82 -7.77
N THR A 256 3.69 4.14 -6.57
CA THR A 256 2.30 4.56 -6.31
C THR A 256 2.24 6.07 -6.09
N PHE A 257 1.36 6.74 -6.82
CA PHE A 257 1.05 8.16 -6.63
C PHE A 257 -0.28 8.30 -5.91
N GLU A 258 -0.33 9.05 -4.80
CA GLU A 258 -1.57 9.47 -4.18
C GLU A 258 -1.96 10.86 -4.69
N THR A 259 -3.17 11.00 -5.23
CA THR A 259 -3.63 12.27 -5.80
C THR A 259 -5.15 12.44 -5.79
N LYS A 260 -5.62 13.55 -6.33
CA LYS A 260 -7.04 13.87 -6.52
C LYS A 260 -7.49 13.57 -7.94
N PRO A 261 -8.79 13.27 -8.15
CA PRO A 261 -9.32 12.96 -9.50
C PRO A 261 -9.10 14.05 -10.55
N ASP A 262 -9.26 15.31 -10.17
CA ASP A 262 -9.11 16.48 -11.04
C ASP A 262 -7.64 16.84 -11.38
N TRP A 263 -6.69 16.03 -10.87
CA TRP A 263 -5.26 16.10 -11.16
C TRP A 263 -4.75 14.81 -11.83
N CYS A 264 -5.64 14.16 -12.58
CA CYS A 264 -5.37 13.01 -13.45
C CYS A 264 -5.78 13.33 -14.89
N ASP A 265 -5.42 14.51 -15.38
CA ASP A 265 -5.52 14.86 -16.82
C ASP A 265 -4.41 14.17 -17.62
N PRO A 266 -4.46 14.18 -18.97
CA PRO A 266 -3.46 13.52 -19.81
C PRO A 266 -2.02 13.97 -19.53
N GLU A 267 -1.77 15.26 -19.26
CA GLU A 267 -0.43 15.79 -18.97
C GLU A 267 0.13 15.21 -17.66
N GLN A 268 -0.70 15.17 -16.61
CA GLN A 268 -0.28 14.62 -15.32
C GLN A 268 -0.09 13.11 -15.38
N ILE A 269 -0.92 12.40 -16.14
CA ILE A 269 -0.77 10.96 -16.37
C ILE A 269 0.52 10.66 -17.13
N ASP A 270 0.81 11.41 -18.17
CA ASP A 270 2.04 11.32 -18.95
C ASP A 270 3.26 11.52 -18.07
N ARG A 271 3.23 12.54 -17.21
CA ARG A 271 4.29 12.83 -16.25
C ARG A 271 4.49 11.70 -15.23
N MET A 272 3.41 11.14 -14.67
CA MET A 272 3.50 10.00 -13.75
C MET A 272 4.14 8.77 -14.41
N LEU A 273 3.87 8.54 -15.70
CA LEU A 273 4.50 7.45 -16.48
C LEU A 273 6.01 7.67 -16.63
N ASP A 274 6.45 8.88 -17.00
CA ASP A 274 7.87 9.24 -17.11
C ASP A 274 8.62 9.07 -15.79
N LEU A 275 7.95 9.30 -14.66
CA LEU A 275 8.48 9.09 -13.32
C LEU A 275 8.44 7.62 -12.85
N GLY A 276 8.10 6.66 -13.72
CA GLY A 276 8.05 5.24 -13.39
C GLY A 276 6.83 4.82 -12.57
N GLY A 277 5.75 5.62 -12.61
CA GLY A 277 4.48 5.29 -11.94
C GLY A 277 3.85 4.01 -12.48
N THR A 278 3.29 3.19 -11.58
CA THR A 278 2.59 1.94 -11.94
C THR A 278 1.22 1.84 -11.29
N LYS A 279 0.97 2.62 -10.26
CA LYS A 279 -0.31 2.64 -9.53
C LYS A 279 -0.67 4.08 -9.15
N VAL A 280 -1.94 4.41 -9.24
CA VAL A 280 -2.46 5.69 -8.75
C VAL A 280 -3.58 5.43 -7.76
N GLU A 281 -3.47 6.03 -6.59
CA GLU A 281 -4.50 6.02 -5.57
C GLU A 281 -5.23 7.36 -5.57
N VAL A 282 -6.51 7.28 -5.89
CA VAL A 282 -7.34 8.46 -6.17
C VAL A 282 -8.27 8.72 -5.00
N GLY A 283 -8.24 9.93 -4.45
CA GLY A 283 -9.13 10.36 -3.38
C GLY A 283 -10.56 10.64 -3.88
N VAL A 284 -11.33 9.59 -4.19
CA VAL A 284 -12.74 9.69 -4.62
C VAL A 284 -13.65 10.08 -3.46
N GLN A 285 -13.48 9.45 -2.32
CA GLN A 285 -14.14 9.61 -1.02
C GLN A 285 -15.60 9.16 -0.97
N THR A 286 -16.42 9.46 -1.97
CA THR A 286 -17.81 9.02 -2.10
C THR A 286 -18.29 9.18 -3.55
N THR A 287 -19.27 8.37 -3.95
CA THR A 287 -19.97 8.52 -5.24
C THR A 287 -21.13 9.54 -5.16
N TYR A 288 -21.39 10.12 -4.00
CA TYR A 288 -22.41 11.14 -3.83
C TYR A 288 -21.88 12.54 -4.13
N GLU A 289 -22.22 13.08 -5.30
CA GLU A 289 -21.85 14.43 -5.75
C GLU A 289 -22.16 15.53 -4.72
N ARG A 290 -23.33 15.43 -4.04
CA ARG A 290 -23.75 16.37 -3.01
C ARG A 290 -22.77 16.39 -1.84
N ILE A 291 -22.34 15.22 -1.38
CA ILE A 291 -21.42 15.08 -0.24
C ILE A 291 -20.04 15.63 -0.62
N ASN A 292 -19.50 15.27 -1.80
CA ASN A 292 -18.22 15.81 -2.27
C ASN A 292 -18.22 17.34 -2.33
N ARG A 293 -19.34 17.95 -2.78
CA ARG A 293 -19.51 19.41 -2.81
C ARG A 293 -19.55 19.99 -1.39
N GLU A 294 -20.31 19.39 -0.50
CA GLU A 294 -20.43 19.82 0.90
C GLU A 294 -19.10 19.71 1.65
N MET A 295 -18.28 18.72 1.35
CA MET A 295 -16.96 18.53 1.95
C MET A 295 -15.87 19.40 1.28
N HIS A 296 -16.22 20.26 0.34
CA HIS A 296 -15.31 21.15 -0.38
C HIS A 296 -14.17 20.39 -1.10
N ARG A 297 -14.51 19.28 -1.77
CA ARG A 297 -13.51 18.49 -2.53
C ARG A 297 -12.95 19.21 -3.76
N GLY A 298 -13.65 20.21 -4.28
CA GLY A 298 -13.23 21.00 -5.45
C GLY A 298 -13.38 20.29 -6.79
N HIS A 299 -13.90 19.06 -6.82
CA HIS A 299 -14.21 18.30 -8.02
C HIS A 299 -15.54 17.55 -7.87
N GLY A 300 -16.14 17.18 -9.00
CA GLY A 300 -17.33 16.35 -9.07
C GLY A 300 -17.04 14.90 -9.45
N ASN A 301 -18.09 14.09 -9.50
CA ASN A 301 -17.99 12.67 -9.85
C ASN A 301 -17.51 12.41 -11.28
N GLU A 302 -17.78 13.33 -12.19
CA GLU A 302 -17.30 13.25 -13.57
C GLU A 302 -15.77 13.23 -13.62
N ALA A 303 -15.10 14.09 -12.84
CA ALA A 303 -13.63 14.08 -12.75
C ALA A 303 -13.11 12.72 -12.25
N SER A 304 -13.79 12.11 -11.25
CA SER A 304 -13.40 10.80 -10.71
C SER A 304 -13.55 9.67 -11.74
N ARG A 305 -14.65 9.66 -12.49
CA ARG A 305 -14.87 8.66 -13.55
C ARG A 305 -13.91 8.83 -14.72
N ASN A 306 -13.65 10.07 -15.14
CA ASN A 306 -12.66 10.36 -16.19
C ASN A 306 -11.24 9.98 -15.75
N ALA A 307 -10.86 10.26 -14.49
CA ALA A 307 -9.59 9.82 -13.94
C ALA A 307 -9.47 8.29 -13.97
N ASN A 308 -10.50 7.56 -13.52
CA ASN A 308 -10.50 6.09 -13.55
C ASN A 308 -10.30 5.54 -14.97
N ARG A 309 -11.05 6.08 -15.96
CA ARG A 309 -10.93 5.68 -17.37
C ARG A 309 -9.53 5.95 -17.90
N ARG A 310 -9.04 7.19 -17.80
CA ARG A 310 -7.74 7.60 -18.34
C ARG A 310 -6.58 6.84 -17.73
N LEU A 311 -6.58 6.68 -16.41
CA LEU A 311 -5.52 5.94 -15.70
C LEU A 311 -5.47 4.48 -16.15
N ARG A 312 -6.63 3.82 -16.31
CA ARG A 312 -6.69 2.45 -16.82
C ARG A 312 -6.22 2.34 -18.26
N ASP A 313 -6.63 3.27 -19.12
CA ASP A 313 -6.22 3.32 -20.53
C ASP A 313 -4.74 3.65 -20.69
N ALA A 314 -4.11 4.26 -19.67
CA ALA A 314 -2.67 4.46 -19.56
C ALA A 314 -1.94 3.31 -18.85
N ALA A 315 -2.62 2.18 -18.60
CA ALA A 315 -2.12 0.97 -17.97
C ALA A 315 -1.97 1.00 -16.45
N PHE A 316 -2.27 2.09 -15.74
CA PHE A 316 -2.14 2.13 -14.28
C PHE A 316 -3.07 1.16 -13.55
N LYS A 317 -2.60 0.61 -12.46
CA LYS A 317 -3.45 0.06 -11.40
C LYS A 317 -4.15 1.23 -10.70
N VAL A 318 -5.46 1.12 -10.45
CA VAL A 318 -6.26 2.22 -9.89
C VAL A 318 -6.83 1.83 -8.53
N GLY A 319 -6.42 2.57 -7.50
CA GLY A 319 -6.95 2.45 -6.15
C GLY A 319 -7.87 3.61 -5.80
N PHE A 320 -8.96 3.34 -5.09
CA PHE A 320 -9.84 4.39 -4.57
C PHE A 320 -9.76 4.47 -3.06
N HIS A 321 -9.65 5.70 -2.55
CA HIS A 321 -9.88 6.01 -1.15
C HIS A 321 -11.34 6.39 -0.97
N MET A 322 -12.04 5.70 -0.08
CA MET A 322 -13.44 5.93 0.25
C MET A 322 -13.59 6.27 1.74
N MET A 323 -14.45 7.25 2.02
CA MET A 323 -14.66 7.77 3.38
C MET A 323 -16.13 7.63 3.78
N PRO A 324 -16.60 6.49 4.30
CA PRO A 324 -17.95 6.37 4.83
C PRO A 324 -18.13 7.23 6.08
N GLY A 325 -19.39 7.62 6.34
CA GLY A 325 -19.76 8.39 7.51
C GLY A 325 -19.39 9.87 7.44
N GLN A 326 -19.30 10.47 6.24
CA GLN A 326 -19.13 11.92 6.10
C GLN A 326 -20.39 12.67 6.55
N PRO A 327 -20.28 13.94 7.00
CA PRO A 327 -21.44 14.76 7.30
C PRO A 327 -22.51 14.70 6.20
N GLY A 328 -23.75 14.41 6.59
CA GLY A 328 -24.88 14.25 5.67
C GLY A 328 -25.05 12.86 5.06
N MET A 329 -24.23 11.86 5.42
CA MET A 329 -24.43 10.45 5.09
C MET A 329 -25.17 9.72 6.22
N THR A 330 -26.14 8.86 5.85
CA THR A 330 -26.70 7.85 6.76
C THR A 330 -25.92 6.54 6.63
N ARG A 331 -26.15 5.60 7.55
CA ARG A 331 -25.57 4.27 7.49
C ARG A 331 -25.90 3.56 6.16
N GLU A 332 -27.17 3.63 5.75
CA GLU A 332 -27.64 3.05 4.48
C GLU A 332 -26.96 3.70 3.26
N MET A 333 -26.74 5.01 3.31
CA MET A 333 -26.00 5.71 2.26
C MET A 333 -24.55 5.24 2.20
N CYS A 334 -23.91 4.96 3.33
CA CYS A 334 -22.55 4.44 3.34
C CYS A 334 -22.45 3.09 2.59
N ILE A 335 -23.38 2.17 2.81
CA ILE A 335 -23.41 0.87 2.14
C ILE A 335 -23.77 1.02 0.66
N GLU A 336 -24.79 1.83 0.35
CA GLU A 336 -25.22 2.08 -1.03
C GLU A 336 -24.14 2.74 -1.87
N ASP A 337 -23.28 3.58 -1.28
CA ASP A 337 -22.11 4.17 -1.93
C ASP A 337 -21.18 3.10 -2.52
N PHE A 338 -20.89 2.05 -1.78
CA PHE A 338 -20.08 0.92 -2.27
C PHE A 338 -20.86 0.03 -3.25
N ARG A 339 -22.18 -0.11 -3.09
CA ARG A 339 -22.99 -0.83 -4.08
C ARG A 339 -22.95 -0.13 -5.43
N GLN A 340 -23.07 1.20 -5.45
CA GLN A 340 -22.91 2.00 -6.68
C GLN A 340 -21.50 1.89 -7.25
N LEU A 341 -20.47 1.88 -6.38
CA LEU A 341 -19.08 1.75 -6.77
C LEU A 341 -18.81 0.50 -7.62
N PHE A 342 -19.43 -0.63 -7.31
CA PHE A 342 -19.22 -1.89 -8.03
C PHE A 342 -20.30 -2.20 -9.07
N ALA A 343 -21.51 -1.69 -8.93
CA ALA A 343 -22.58 -1.88 -9.91
C ALA A 343 -22.33 -1.08 -11.18
N ASN A 344 -21.87 0.18 -11.05
CA ASN A 344 -21.65 1.06 -12.21
C ASN A 344 -20.23 0.85 -12.78
N PRO A 345 -20.11 0.47 -14.07
CA PRO A 345 -18.82 0.22 -14.73
C PRO A 345 -17.88 1.44 -14.81
N ASP A 346 -18.38 2.66 -14.66
CA ASP A 346 -17.52 3.85 -14.69
C ASP A 346 -16.59 3.92 -13.47
N TRP A 347 -16.89 3.16 -12.40
CA TRP A 347 -16.09 3.13 -11.18
C TRP A 347 -15.19 1.89 -11.10
N ARG A 348 -15.58 0.84 -10.43
CA ARG A 348 -14.94 -0.49 -10.32
C ARG A 348 -13.43 -0.46 -10.11
N PRO A 349 -12.91 0.00 -8.98
CA PRO A 349 -11.48 0.11 -8.73
C PRO A 349 -10.78 -1.26 -8.64
N ASP A 350 -9.46 -1.30 -8.92
CA ASP A 350 -8.62 -2.48 -8.70
C ASP A 350 -8.27 -2.66 -7.22
N TYR A 351 -8.10 -1.54 -6.51
CA TYR A 351 -7.72 -1.46 -5.10
C TYR A 351 -8.69 -0.56 -4.34
N LEU A 352 -8.98 -0.92 -3.10
CA LEU A 352 -9.88 -0.16 -2.24
C LEU A 352 -9.24 0.08 -0.89
N LYS A 353 -9.27 1.33 -0.44
CA LYS A 353 -8.97 1.73 0.93
C LYS A 353 -10.21 2.39 1.54
N ILE A 354 -10.58 1.97 2.74
CA ILE A 354 -11.74 2.47 3.47
C ILE A 354 -11.26 3.17 4.73
N TYR A 355 -11.55 4.47 4.81
CA TYR A 355 -11.21 5.34 5.93
C TYR A 355 -12.49 6.00 6.49
N PRO A 356 -13.13 5.44 7.52
CA PRO A 356 -14.26 6.12 8.15
C PRO A 356 -13.91 7.55 8.54
N THR A 357 -14.86 8.46 8.36
CA THR A 357 -14.64 9.87 8.66
C THR A 357 -14.38 10.08 10.15
N LEU A 358 -13.30 10.78 10.46
CA LEU A 358 -12.89 11.11 11.82
C LEU A 358 -13.11 12.58 12.13
N VAL A 359 -13.36 12.88 13.40
CA VAL A 359 -13.39 14.23 13.95
C VAL A 359 -12.03 14.53 14.55
N VAL A 360 -11.31 15.48 13.97
CA VAL A 360 -9.98 15.90 14.42
C VAL A 360 -10.01 17.38 14.77
N GLY A 361 -9.41 17.75 15.89
CA GLY A 361 -9.32 19.14 16.34
C GLY A 361 -8.83 20.10 15.25
N GLY A 362 -9.35 21.32 15.20
CA GLY A 362 -8.98 22.33 14.20
C GLY A 362 -9.53 22.10 12.79
N THR A 363 -10.37 21.09 12.57
CA THR A 363 -11.09 20.88 11.31
C THR A 363 -12.49 21.50 11.34
N ARG A 364 -13.04 21.80 10.16
CA ARG A 364 -14.44 22.30 10.09
C ARG A 364 -15.47 21.21 10.43
N VAL A 365 -15.11 19.94 10.30
CA VAL A 365 -15.93 18.82 10.76
C VAL A 365 -15.99 18.81 12.29
N TYR A 366 -14.86 19.10 12.96
CA TYR A 366 -14.83 19.29 14.42
C TYR A 366 -15.77 20.41 14.87
N ASP A 367 -15.81 21.56 14.19
CA ASP A 367 -16.72 22.64 14.50
C ASP A 367 -18.19 22.23 14.38
N ARG A 368 -18.56 21.42 13.37
CA ARG A 368 -19.92 20.87 13.22
C ARG A 368 -20.27 19.91 14.34
N TRP A 369 -19.36 18.99 14.66
CA TRP A 369 -19.54 18.05 15.75
C TRP A 369 -19.74 18.76 17.09
N ARG A 370 -18.95 19.78 17.39
CA ARG A 370 -19.09 20.59 18.61
C ARG A 370 -20.41 21.35 18.70
N ARG A 371 -21.12 21.53 17.60
CA ARG A 371 -22.44 22.16 17.53
C ARG A 371 -23.60 21.16 17.41
N ASP A 372 -23.32 19.86 17.61
CA ASP A 372 -24.30 18.78 17.43
C ASP A 372 -24.93 18.74 16.01
N GLU A 373 -24.22 19.23 14.99
CA GLU A 373 -24.62 19.21 13.58
C GLU A 373 -24.15 17.96 12.83
N PHE A 374 -23.31 17.14 13.44
CA PHE A 374 -22.72 15.94 12.87
C PHE A 374 -22.35 14.95 13.97
N GLU A 375 -22.68 13.67 13.76
CA GLU A 375 -22.25 12.53 14.57
C GLU A 375 -21.43 11.58 13.69
N PRO A 376 -20.16 11.30 14.01
CA PRO A 376 -19.35 10.33 13.29
C PRO A 376 -19.79 8.90 13.64
N LEU A 377 -19.49 7.93 12.75
CA LEU A 377 -19.72 6.52 13.03
C LEU A 377 -18.88 6.08 14.25
N SER A 378 -19.50 5.38 15.19
CA SER A 378 -18.80 4.67 16.26
C SER A 378 -17.94 3.52 15.72
N ASN A 379 -17.08 2.91 16.56
CA ASN A 379 -16.31 1.72 16.16
C ASN A 379 -17.21 0.58 15.68
N GLU A 380 -18.31 0.35 16.40
CA GLU A 380 -19.27 -0.71 16.16
C GLU A 380 -20.05 -0.47 14.86
N GLU A 381 -20.54 0.73 14.65
CA GLU A 381 -21.26 1.11 13.42
C GLU A 381 -20.34 1.06 12.20
N ALA A 382 -19.11 1.54 12.33
CA ALA A 382 -18.13 1.47 11.25
C ALA A 382 -17.76 0.02 10.91
N ALA A 383 -17.59 -0.84 11.93
CA ALA A 383 -17.34 -2.27 11.72
C ALA A 383 -18.52 -2.95 11.02
N ASP A 384 -19.76 -2.64 11.42
CA ASP A 384 -20.97 -3.17 10.77
C ASP A 384 -21.11 -2.71 9.31
N VAL A 385 -20.85 -1.42 9.03
CA VAL A 385 -20.86 -0.88 7.65
C VAL A 385 -19.81 -1.59 6.80
N VAL A 386 -18.58 -1.70 7.30
CA VAL A 386 -17.49 -2.33 6.56
C VAL A 386 -17.75 -3.82 6.33
N ALA A 387 -18.32 -4.53 7.30
CA ALA A 387 -18.70 -5.93 7.16
C ALA A 387 -19.70 -6.13 6.00
N GLU A 388 -20.72 -5.28 5.90
CA GLU A 388 -21.68 -5.34 4.78
C GLU A 388 -21.06 -4.92 3.44
N VAL A 389 -20.09 -4.01 3.46
CA VAL A 389 -19.31 -3.63 2.27
C VAL A 389 -18.44 -4.79 1.78
N MET A 390 -17.87 -5.60 2.68
CA MET A 390 -17.05 -6.77 2.29
C MET A 390 -17.81 -7.76 1.40
N ASP A 391 -19.14 -7.91 1.58
CA ASP A 391 -20.00 -8.72 0.72
C ASP A 391 -20.13 -8.18 -0.73
N LEU A 392 -19.94 -6.88 -0.90
CA LEU A 392 -20.10 -6.19 -2.18
C LEU A 392 -18.81 -6.20 -3.03
N ILE A 393 -17.67 -6.49 -2.42
CA ILE A 393 -16.36 -6.39 -3.10
C ILE A 393 -16.15 -7.60 -4.02
N PRO A 394 -15.97 -7.38 -5.34
CA PRO A 394 -15.79 -8.46 -6.29
C PRO A 394 -14.38 -9.07 -6.21
N LYS A 395 -14.24 -10.30 -6.74
CA LYS A 395 -12.99 -11.09 -6.79
C LYS A 395 -11.79 -10.37 -7.41
N TYR A 396 -12.04 -9.43 -8.31
CA TYR A 396 -10.98 -8.68 -9.00
C TYR A 396 -10.51 -7.45 -8.22
N THR A 397 -11.12 -7.08 -7.12
CA THR A 397 -10.71 -5.93 -6.30
C THR A 397 -9.96 -6.40 -5.06
N ARG A 398 -8.88 -5.68 -4.70
CA ARG A 398 -8.18 -5.90 -3.44
C ARG A 398 -8.63 -4.89 -2.39
N LEU A 399 -9.22 -5.33 -1.29
CA LEU A 399 -9.45 -4.50 -0.11
C LEU A 399 -8.11 -4.32 0.62
N GLN A 400 -7.37 -3.28 0.23
CA GLN A 400 -6.00 -3.07 0.67
C GLN A 400 -5.93 -2.63 2.12
N ARG A 401 -6.81 -1.70 2.54
CA ARG A 401 -6.78 -1.11 3.88
C ARG A 401 -8.17 -0.78 4.39
N VAL A 402 -8.41 -1.07 5.66
CA VAL A 402 -9.59 -0.65 6.43
C VAL A 402 -9.07 -0.18 7.78
N GLN A 403 -8.93 1.13 7.98
CA GLN A 403 -8.41 1.66 9.24
C GLN A 403 -8.57 3.17 9.36
N ARG A 404 -8.02 3.72 10.43
CA ARG A 404 -7.68 5.13 10.62
C ARG A 404 -6.19 5.35 10.41
N ASP A 405 -5.79 6.40 9.76
CA ASP A 405 -4.37 6.78 9.64
C ASP A 405 -3.93 7.73 10.77
N ILE A 406 -4.86 8.52 11.29
CA ILE A 406 -4.61 9.51 12.35
C ILE A 406 -4.45 8.79 13.70
N PRO A 407 -3.40 9.06 14.49
CA PRO A 407 -3.23 8.48 15.82
C PRO A 407 -4.40 8.79 16.75
N ALA A 408 -4.71 7.87 17.69
CA ALA A 408 -5.88 7.96 18.55
C ALA A 408 -5.94 9.25 19.36
N ASP A 409 -4.81 9.76 19.80
CA ASP A 409 -4.68 10.96 20.65
C ASP A 409 -5.16 12.25 19.96
N PHE A 410 -5.31 12.23 18.63
CA PHE A 410 -5.80 13.36 17.84
C PHE A 410 -7.25 13.19 17.40
N ILE A 411 -7.92 12.09 17.80
CA ILE A 411 -9.29 11.78 17.40
C ILE A 411 -10.25 12.21 18.51
N GLU A 412 -11.08 13.20 18.22
CA GLU A 412 -12.10 13.71 19.13
C GLU A 412 -13.44 12.96 19.01
N GLY A 413 -13.68 12.33 17.85
CA GLY A 413 -14.88 11.55 17.60
C GLY A 413 -14.73 10.64 16.38
N GLY A 414 -15.45 9.52 16.39
CA GLY A 414 -15.40 8.52 15.33
C GLY A 414 -14.64 7.24 15.74
N VAL A 415 -14.00 6.58 14.78
CA VAL A 415 -13.27 5.33 15.00
C VAL A 415 -11.92 5.60 15.64
N TRP A 416 -11.74 5.18 16.89
CA TRP A 416 -10.48 5.31 17.62
C TRP A 416 -9.72 3.98 17.74
N LYS A 417 -10.38 2.81 17.55
CA LYS A 417 -9.73 1.50 17.54
C LYS A 417 -8.85 1.33 16.29
N SER A 418 -7.65 0.80 16.46
CA SER A 418 -6.71 0.54 15.36
C SER A 418 -7.03 -0.73 14.57
N ASN A 419 -7.79 -1.67 15.15
CA ASN A 419 -8.12 -2.98 14.60
C ASN A 419 -9.50 -3.05 13.91
N LEU A 420 -9.95 -1.95 13.29
CA LEU A 420 -11.26 -1.88 12.63
C LEU A 420 -11.48 -3.01 11.62
N ARG A 421 -10.45 -3.39 10.85
CA ARG A 421 -10.54 -4.49 9.89
C ARG A 421 -10.90 -5.82 10.56
N GLN A 422 -10.27 -6.13 11.68
CA GLN A 422 -10.56 -7.35 12.45
C GLN A 422 -11.99 -7.35 12.99
N LEU A 423 -12.41 -6.23 13.57
CA LEU A 423 -13.80 -6.07 14.04
C LEU A 423 -14.81 -6.25 12.90
N ALA A 424 -14.53 -5.69 11.73
CA ALA A 424 -15.39 -5.84 10.56
C ALA A 424 -15.39 -7.30 10.05
N ALA A 425 -14.25 -7.99 10.04
CA ALA A 425 -14.17 -9.40 9.66
C ALA A 425 -14.96 -10.29 10.61
N GLN A 426 -14.86 -10.09 11.92
CA GLN A 426 -15.67 -10.79 12.92
C GLN A 426 -17.18 -10.57 12.70
N ARG A 427 -17.58 -9.31 12.42
CA ARG A 427 -18.97 -8.98 12.09
C ARG A 427 -19.44 -9.64 10.78
N ALA A 428 -18.56 -9.71 9.78
CA ALA A 428 -18.85 -10.39 8.52
C ALA A 428 -19.10 -11.90 8.77
N GLU A 429 -18.25 -12.53 9.56
CA GLU A 429 -18.41 -13.95 9.95
C GLU A 429 -19.72 -14.18 10.74
N GLU A 430 -20.02 -13.34 11.75
CA GLU A 430 -21.29 -13.41 12.51
C GLU A 430 -22.53 -13.28 11.60
N LYS A 431 -22.43 -12.51 10.51
CA LYS A 431 -23.49 -12.32 9.51
C LYS A 431 -23.49 -13.40 8.41
N GLY A 432 -22.55 -14.34 8.42
CA GLY A 432 -22.39 -15.36 7.38
C GLY A 432 -21.92 -14.78 6.02
N ILE A 433 -21.22 -13.65 6.02
CA ILE A 433 -20.65 -13.00 4.84
C ILE A 433 -19.31 -13.66 4.52
N THR A 434 -19.15 -14.11 3.27
CA THR A 434 -17.88 -14.63 2.77
C THR A 434 -17.14 -13.52 2.03
N GLN A 435 -15.96 -13.15 2.51
CA GLN A 435 -15.10 -12.17 1.84
C GLN A 435 -14.46 -12.81 0.61
N ARG A 436 -14.58 -12.17 -0.55
CA ARG A 436 -14.09 -12.70 -1.83
C ARG A 436 -13.11 -11.77 -2.55
N ASP A 437 -12.69 -10.71 -1.90
CA ASP A 437 -11.65 -9.84 -2.42
C ASP A 437 -10.29 -10.57 -2.52
N ILE A 438 -9.39 -10.00 -3.33
CA ILE A 438 -8.07 -10.62 -3.57
C ILE A 438 -7.35 -10.93 -2.26
N ARG A 439 -7.33 -10.00 -1.29
CA ARG A 439 -6.58 -10.18 -0.05
C ARG A 439 -7.13 -11.31 0.83
N ALA A 440 -8.44 -11.49 0.84
CA ALA A 440 -9.06 -12.58 1.59
C ALA A 440 -8.76 -13.97 1.02
N ARG A 441 -8.40 -14.03 -0.27
CA ARG A 441 -8.23 -15.27 -1.04
C ARG A 441 -6.78 -15.60 -1.39
N GLU A 442 -5.84 -14.66 -1.26
CA GLU A 442 -4.44 -14.90 -1.62
C GLU A 442 -3.77 -15.93 -0.71
N VAL A 443 -3.01 -16.84 -1.30
CA VAL A 443 -2.39 -17.98 -0.60
C VAL A 443 -1.40 -17.58 0.50
N GLY A 444 -0.79 -16.39 0.42
CA GLY A 444 0.14 -15.89 1.45
C GLY A 444 -0.51 -15.40 2.75
N HIS A 445 -1.85 -15.35 2.81
CA HIS A 445 -2.62 -14.87 3.96
C HIS A 445 -3.60 -15.91 4.52
N ASN A 446 -3.59 -17.12 3.98
CA ASN A 446 -4.45 -18.19 4.41
C ASN A 446 -3.62 -19.35 4.97
N ASP A 447 -4.11 -20.00 6.02
CA ASP A 447 -3.48 -21.18 6.63
C ASP A 447 -3.66 -22.45 5.75
N ALA A 448 -4.51 -22.38 4.73
CA ALA A 448 -4.79 -23.49 3.83
C ALA A 448 -3.91 -23.40 2.59
N ASP A 449 -3.11 -24.44 2.36
CA ASP A 449 -2.34 -24.56 1.12
C ASP A 449 -3.21 -25.09 -0.02
N PRO A 450 -3.17 -24.45 -1.21
CA PRO A 450 -3.83 -25.00 -2.38
C PRO A 450 -3.11 -26.28 -2.81
N LYS A 451 -3.86 -27.21 -3.42
CA LYS A 451 -3.26 -28.39 -4.04
C LYS A 451 -3.04 -28.16 -5.52
N PRO A 452 -1.84 -28.46 -6.07
CA PRO A 452 -1.54 -28.22 -7.48
C PRO A 452 -2.57 -28.83 -8.45
N GLU A 453 -3.14 -29.99 -8.10
CA GLU A 453 -4.17 -30.67 -8.88
C GLU A 453 -5.53 -29.99 -8.85
N ASP A 454 -5.81 -29.15 -7.86
CA ASP A 454 -7.07 -28.41 -7.70
C ASP A 454 -6.98 -26.97 -8.27
N VAL A 455 -5.78 -26.53 -8.72
CA VAL A 455 -5.58 -25.17 -9.24
C VAL A 455 -5.98 -25.08 -10.71
N GLU A 456 -6.94 -24.23 -11.00
CA GLU A 456 -7.50 -24.01 -12.33
C GLU A 456 -7.26 -22.58 -12.84
N LEU A 457 -7.18 -22.41 -14.16
CA LEU A 457 -7.14 -21.12 -14.83
C LEU A 457 -8.57 -20.61 -15.04
N ASP A 458 -8.90 -19.43 -14.49
CA ASP A 458 -10.18 -18.76 -14.68
C ASP A 458 -10.01 -17.41 -15.40
N VAL A 459 -11.04 -16.95 -16.09
CA VAL A 459 -11.07 -15.66 -16.78
C VAL A 459 -12.39 -14.96 -16.52
N MET A 460 -12.36 -13.96 -15.64
CA MET A 460 -13.51 -13.10 -15.38
C MET A 460 -13.42 -11.86 -16.27
N THR A 461 -14.42 -11.65 -17.13
CA THR A 461 -14.52 -10.48 -18.00
C THR A 461 -15.54 -9.50 -17.45
N TYR A 462 -15.19 -8.22 -17.40
CA TYR A 462 -16.09 -7.15 -16.94
C TYR A 462 -15.74 -5.80 -17.57
N GLU A 463 -16.72 -4.91 -17.63
CA GLU A 463 -16.54 -3.53 -18.10
C GLU A 463 -16.07 -2.64 -16.96
N ALA A 464 -15.04 -1.79 -17.20
CA ALA A 464 -14.60 -0.78 -16.25
C ALA A 464 -13.99 0.44 -16.97
N GLY A 465 -14.43 1.65 -16.60
CA GLY A 465 -13.91 2.89 -17.17
C GLY A 465 -13.99 2.92 -18.70
N GLY A 466 -15.09 2.45 -19.29
CA GLY A 466 -15.35 2.46 -20.73
C GLY A 466 -14.59 1.42 -21.57
N GLY A 467 -13.74 0.60 -20.97
CA GLY A 467 -13.02 -0.50 -21.63
C GLY A 467 -13.34 -1.83 -20.99
N THR A 468 -12.91 -2.93 -21.65
CA THR A 468 -13.11 -4.29 -21.17
C THR A 468 -11.90 -4.78 -20.38
N GLU A 469 -12.13 -5.30 -19.19
CA GLU A 469 -11.12 -5.90 -18.33
C GLU A 469 -11.26 -7.42 -18.30
N HIS A 470 -10.13 -8.12 -18.33
CA HIS A 470 -10.07 -9.55 -18.10
C HIS A 470 -9.19 -9.80 -16.87
N PHE A 471 -9.80 -10.29 -15.81
CA PHE A 471 -9.10 -10.80 -14.64
C PHE A 471 -8.82 -12.27 -14.87
N ILE A 472 -7.60 -12.57 -15.28
CA ILE A 472 -7.11 -13.91 -15.57
C ILE A 472 -6.43 -14.40 -14.31
N SER A 473 -6.88 -15.51 -13.73
CA SER A 473 -6.38 -15.97 -12.43
C SER A 473 -6.15 -17.46 -12.39
N PHE A 474 -5.18 -17.89 -11.59
CA PHE A 474 -5.07 -19.25 -11.11
C PHE A 474 -5.69 -19.32 -9.73
N GLU A 475 -6.73 -20.12 -9.58
CA GLU A 475 -7.52 -20.25 -8.35
C GLU A 475 -7.65 -21.73 -7.95
N ASP A 476 -7.69 -22.00 -6.65
CA ASP A 476 -8.20 -23.27 -6.12
C ASP A 476 -9.69 -23.06 -5.75
N PRO A 477 -10.64 -23.51 -6.58
CA PRO A 477 -12.07 -23.26 -6.36
C PRO A 477 -12.63 -24.07 -5.19
N VAL A 478 -11.94 -25.14 -4.76
CA VAL A 478 -12.38 -25.98 -3.64
C VAL A 478 -12.19 -25.25 -2.30
N ARG A 479 -11.11 -24.46 -2.20
CA ARG A 479 -10.74 -23.72 -0.98
C ARG A 479 -10.97 -22.22 -1.13
N ASP A 480 -11.44 -21.75 -2.29
CA ASP A 480 -11.58 -20.35 -2.70
C ASP A 480 -10.27 -19.55 -2.54
N LEU A 481 -9.12 -20.14 -2.95
CA LEU A 481 -7.80 -19.53 -2.85
C LEU A 481 -7.33 -18.98 -4.19
N LEU A 482 -6.57 -17.89 -4.13
CA LEU A 482 -5.96 -17.22 -5.29
C LEU A 482 -4.44 -17.40 -5.27
N VAL A 483 -3.90 -18.09 -6.29
CA VAL A 483 -2.47 -18.33 -6.46
C VAL A 483 -1.78 -17.19 -7.21
N GLY A 484 -2.45 -16.60 -8.20
CA GLY A 484 -1.92 -15.48 -8.97
C GLY A 484 -2.90 -14.98 -10.00
N PHE A 485 -2.64 -13.80 -10.55
CA PHE A 485 -3.51 -13.18 -11.55
C PHE A 485 -2.78 -12.25 -12.49
N CYS A 486 -3.45 -11.98 -13.63
CA CYS A 486 -3.08 -10.96 -14.60
C CYS A 486 -4.31 -10.09 -14.90
N ARG A 487 -4.12 -8.76 -14.95
CA ARG A 487 -5.15 -7.81 -15.42
C ARG A 487 -4.84 -7.42 -16.86
N LEU A 488 -5.63 -7.94 -17.78
CA LEU A 488 -5.60 -7.56 -19.19
C LEU A 488 -6.73 -6.57 -19.45
N ARG A 489 -6.44 -5.47 -20.14
CA ARG A 489 -7.40 -4.46 -20.57
C ARG A 489 -7.43 -4.33 -22.08
N PHE A 490 -8.63 -4.30 -22.62
CA PHE A 490 -8.91 -3.75 -23.94
C PHE A 490 -9.36 -2.30 -23.75
N PRO A 491 -8.53 -1.32 -24.12
CA PRO A 491 -8.76 0.07 -23.74
C PRO A 491 -9.96 0.70 -24.43
N SER A 492 -10.51 1.77 -23.84
CA SER A 492 -11.73 2.42 -24.33
C SER A 492 -11.55 3.11 -25.69
N PHE A 493 -10.32 3.49 -26.05
CA PHE A 493 -10.01 4.13 -27.34
C PHE A 493 -9.82 3.13 -28.49
N ALA A 494 -9.73 1.84 -28.20
CA ALA A 494 -9.55 0.79 -29.22
C ALA A 494 -10.87 0.29 -29.80
N SER A 495 -12.04 0.78 -29.35
CA SER A 495 -13.32 0.38 -29.93
C SER A 495 -13.48 0.95 -31.33
N ASP A 496 -13.79 0.07 -32.32
CA ASP A 496 -13.99 0.33 -33.74
C ASP A 496 -15.15 1.28 -34.12
N GLN A 497 -15.48 2.23 -33.25
CA GLN A 497 -16.45 3.28 -33.57
C GLN A 497 -15.76 4.64 -33.72
N PRO A 498 -15.20 4.96 -34.88
CA PRO A 498 -14.78 6.31 -35.17
C PRO A 498 -16.01 7.21 -35.14
N GLY A 499 -16.08 8.13 -34.18
CA GLY A 499 -17.03 9.21 -34.20
C GLY A 499 -18.17 9.17 -33.21
N ALA A 500 -18.05 8.50 -32.06
CA ALA A 500 -18.93 8.77 -30.93
C ALA A 500 -18.64 10.19 -30.42
N PRO A 501 -19.62 11.13 -30.41
CA PRO A 501 -19.37 12.50 -29.99
C PRO A 501 -18.96 12.54 -28.50
N GLY A 502 -17.76 13.05 -28.22
CA GLY A 502 -17.27 13.31 -26.85
C GLY A 502 -16.39 12.24 -26.24
N THR A 503 -15.97 11.22 -26.96
CA THR A 503 -14.90 10.33 -26.51
C THR A 503 -13.54 10.87 -26.96
N GLU A 504 -12.61 11.09 -26.03
CA GLU A 504 -11.20 11.18 -26.39
C GLU A 504 -10.85 9.85 -27.07
N THR A 505 -10.61 9.90 -28.39
CA THR A 505 -10.40 8.70 -29.21
C THR A 505 -8.93 8.31 -29.28
N ASP A 506 -8.04 9.15 -28.76
CA ASP A 506 -6.60 8.97 -28.89
C ASP A 506 -6.01 8.34 -27.62
N ALA A 507 -5.05 7.44 -27.82
CA ALA A 507 -4.24 6.93 -26.71
C ALA A 507 -3.49 8.09 -26.04
N ILE A 508 -3.36 8.04 -24.72
CA ILE A 508 -2.58 9.04 -23.95
C ILE A 508 -1.11 9.03 -24.41
N ARG A 509 -0.61 7.84 -24.74
CA ARG A 509 0.72 7.61 -25.30
C ARG A 509 0.61 6.83 -26.60
N ARG A 510 1.38 7.22 -27.62
CA ARG A 510 1.48 6.52 -28.91
C ARG A 510 1.92 5.06 -28.76
N GLU A 511 2.66 4.74 -27.71
CA GLU A 511 3.10 3.39 -27.36
C GLU A 511 1.94 2.45 -27.08
N LEU A 512 0.76 2.97 -26.80
CA LEU A 512 -0.45 2.18 -26.53
C LEU A 512 -1.40 2.09 -27.74
N GLU A 513 -1.07 2.73 -28.87
CA GLU A 513 -1.85 2.61 -30.09
C GLU A 513 -1.88 1.13 -30.55
N ASP A 514 -3.06 0.63 -30.89
CA ASP A 514 -3.33 -0.75 -31.32
C ASP A 514 -2.89 -1.83 -30.30
N ALA A 515 -2.68 -1.48 -29.03
CA ALA A 515 -2.21 -2.41 -28.02
C ALA A 515 -3.35 -2.88 -27.09
N ALA A 516 -3.37 -4.19 -26.81
CA ALA A 516 -3.95 -4.70 -25.57
C ALA A 516 -2.96 -4.44 -24.42
N ILE A 517 -3.48 -4.18 -23.23
CA ILE A 517 -2.69 -3.62 -22.13
C ILE A 517 -2.71 -4.56 -20.93
N ILE A 518 -1.53 -4.97 -20.43
CA ILE A 518 -1.40 -5.62 -19.15
C ILE A 518 -1.10 -4.56 -18.09
N ARG A 519 -1.99 -4.45 -17.10
CA ARG A 519 -1.92 -3.47 -16.02
C ARG A 519 -1.31 -4.03 -14.74
N GLU A 520 -1.36 -5.34 -14.56
CA GLU A 520 -0.79 -6.04 -13.42
C GLU A 520 -0.55 -7.51 -13.74
N LEU A 521 0.55 -8.06 -13.25
CA LEU A 521 0.85 -9.49 -13.22
C LEU A 521 1.42 -9.80 -11.83
N HIS A 522 0.76 -10.67 -11.09
CA HIS A 522 1.14 -11.02 -9.74
C HIS A 522 0.96 -12.51 -9.47
N VAL A 523 1.96 -13.15 -8.87
CA VAL A 523 1.89 -14.53 -8.37
C VAL A 523 2.23 -14.49 -6.89
N TYR A 524 1.34 -15.00 -6.07
CA TYR A 524 1.49 -15.08 -4.62
C TYR A 524 2.30 -16.30 -4.22
N GLY A 525 2.87 -16.27 -3.02
CA GLY A 525 3.64 -17.35 -2.43
C GLY A 525 4.72 -16.81 -1.50
N THR A 526 5.29 -17.68 -0.68
CA THR A 526 6.43 -17.35 0.17
C THR A 526 7.61 -16.91 -0.70
N GLU A 527 8.32 -15.87 -0.30
CA GLU A 527 9.48 -15.39 -1.04
C GLU A 527 10.54 -16.48 -1.20
N VAL A 528 11.01 -16.65 -2.42
CA VAL A 528 12.16 -17.50 -2.73
C VAL A 528 13.22 -16.64 -3.38
N ALA A 529 14.47 -16.80 -2.93
CA ALA A 529 15.61 -16.14 -3.55
C ALA A 529 15.67 -16.48 -5.05
N LEU A 530 16.13 -15.55 -5.88
CA LEU A 530 16.25 -15.73 -7.33
C LEU A 530 17.06 -17.00 -7.64
N GLY A 531 16.37 -18.05 -8.10
CA GLY A 531 16.96 -19.35 -8.44
C GLY A 531 16.66 -20.50 -7.47
N GLY A 532 15.91 -20.25 -6.38
CA GLY A 532 15.42 -21.30 -5.48
C GLY A 532 14.09 -21.92 -5.94
N ASP A 533 13.78 -23.12 -5.49
CA ASP A 533 12.50 -23.79 -5.73
C ASP A 533 11.49 -23.32 -4.66
N GLY A 534 10.51 -22.50 -5.06
CA GLY A 534 9.43 -22.05 -4.19
C GLY A 534 8.14 -22.84 -4.39
N ASP A 535 7.28 -22.83 -3.39
CA ASP A 535 6.01 -23.59 -3.42
C ASP A 535 5.11 -23.17 -4.60
N TRP A 536 4.99 -21.87 -4.87
CA TRP A 536 4.14 -21.31 -5.93
C TRP A 536 4.85 -20.30 -6.83
N GLN A 537 5.82 -19.55 -6.29
CA GLN A 537 6.67 -18.65 -7.10
C GLN A 537 7.66 -19.49 -7.92
N HIS A 538 7.96 -19.05 -9.13
CA HIS A 538 8.87 -19.71 -10.10
C HIS A 538 8.38 -21.03 -10.75
N GLN A 539 7.16 -21.49 -10.48
CA GLN A 539 6.56 -22.65 -11.17
C GLN A 539 5.95 -22.33 -12.55
N GLY A 540 6.23 -21.15 -13.09
CA GLY A 540 5.77 -20.75 -14.43
C GLY A 540 4.35 -20.21 -14.50
N TYR A 541 3.65 -20.01 -13.36
CA TYR A 541 2.30 -19.44 -13.35
C TYR A 541 2.24 -18.05 -14.00
N GLY A 542 3.22 -17.18 -13.71
CA GLY A 542 3.28 -15.85 -14.33
C GLY A 542 3.39 -15.91 -15.85
N THR A 543 4.18 -16.83 -16.39
CA THR A 543 4.31 -17.06 -17.84
C THR A 543 2.99 -17.55 -18.44
N LYS A 544 2.32 -18.52 -17.81
CA LYS A 544 1.03 -19.04 -18.28
C LYS A 544 -0.09 -17.99 -18.25
N LEU A 545 -0.12 -17.13 -17.22
CA LEU A 545 -1.06 -16.01 -17.14
C LEU A 545 -0.84 -15.03 -18.30
N LEU A 546 0.42 -14.73 -18.61
CA LEU A 546 0.78 -13.84 -19.70
C LEU A 546 0.46 -14.46 -21.07
N GLU A 547 0.77 -15.74 -21.27
CA GLU A 547 0.43 -16.49 -22.50
C GLU A 547 -1.09 -16.46 -22.74
N ARG A 548 -1.89 -16.69 -21.69
CA ARG A 548 -3.37 -16.60 -21.83
C ARG A 548 -3.84 -15.18 -22.16
N ALA A 549 -3.22 -14.16 -21.57
CA ALA A 549 -3.51 -12.77 -21.92
C ALA A 549 -3.17 -12.46 -23.39
N GLU A 550 -2.01 -12.93 -23.89
CA GLU A 550 -1.61 -12.78 -25.28
C GLU A 550 -2.57 -13.51 -26.24
N GLU A 551 -3.07 -14.71 -25.87
CA GLU A 551 -4.07 -15.44 -26.63
C GLU A 551 -5.37 -14.65 -26.76
N LEU A 552 -5.93 -14.17 -25.63
CA LEU A 552 -7.15 -13.36 -25.60
C LEU A 552 -7.00 -12.10 -26.46
N ALA A 553 -5.84 -11.45 -26.39
CA ALA A 553 -5.57 -10.27 -27.20
C ALA A 553 -5.55 -10.59 -28.71
N ARG A 554 -4.91 -11.71 -29.12
CA ARG A 554 -4.91 -12.16 -30.53
C ARG A 554 -6.31 -12.53 -31.01
N GLU A 555 -7.09 -13.24 -30.17
CA GLU A 555 -8.49 -13.60 -30.45
C GLU A 555 -9.35 -12.36 -30.70
N ALA A 556 -9.08 -11.26 -29.94
CA ALA A 556 -9.75 -9.98 -30.10
C ALA A 556 -9.19 -9.11 -31.24
N GLY A 557 -8.15 -9.56 -31.94
CA GLY A 557 -7.59 -8.88 -33.11
C GLY A 557 -6.47 -7.88 -32.82
N TYR A 558 -5.99 -7.79 -31.58
CA TYR A 558 -4.83 -6.95 -31.24
C TYR A 558 -3.55 -7.55 -31.82
N ARG A 559 -2.65 -6.67 -32.25
CA ARG A 559 -1.34 -7.04 -32.82
C ARG A 559 -0.17 -6.68 -31.92
N LYS A 560 -0.44 -6.01 -30.82
CA LYS A 560 0.55 -5.55 -29.86
C LYS A 560 0.05 -5.80 -28.44
N MET A 561 0.96 -6.20 -27.57
CA MET A 561 0.77 -6.21 -26.12
C MET A 561 1.69 -5.17 -25.49
N ALA A 562 1.17 -4.31 -24.63
CA ALA A 562 1.94 -3.37 -23.83
C ALA A 562 1.74 -3.69 -22.35
N ILE A 563 2.80 -3.59 -21.56
CA ILE A 563 2.79 -3.87 -20.11
C ILE A 563 3.33 -2.67 -19.38
N ILE A 564 2.60 -2.14 -18.38
CA ILE A 564 3.19 -1.24 -17.40
C ILE A 564 4.03 -2.07 -16.43
N SER A 565 5.29 -1.71 -16.26
CA SER A 565 6.22 -2.45 -15.42
C SER A 565 6.93 -1.51 -14.45
N GLY A 566 7.08 -1.92 -13.21
CA GLY A 566 8.04 -1.29 -12.30
C GLY A 566 9.45 -1.31 -12.89
N ILE A 567 10.23 -0.30 -12.57
CA ILE A 567 11.59 -0.11 -13.11
C ILE A 567 12.42 -1.39 -12.97
N GLY A 568 12.52 -1.93 -11.75
CA GLY A 568 13.32 -3.13 -11.46
C GLY A 568 12.72 -4.46 -11.93
N ALA A 569 11.54 -4.45 -12.58
CA ALA A 569 10.91 -5.64 -13.16
C ALA A 569 11.03 -5.69 -14.71
N ARG A 570 11.49 -4.61 -15.36
CA ARG A 570 11.57 -4.51 -16.83
C ARG A 570 12.46 -5.59 -17.46
N GLU A 571 13.59 -5.91 -16.81
CA GLU A 571 14.49 -6.95 -17.31
C GLU A 571 13.84 -8.34 -17.38
N TYR A 572 12.95 -8.66 -16.45
CA TYR A 572 12.22 -9.93 -16.48
C TYR A 572 11.43 -10.08 -17.78
N TYR A 573 10.70 -9.06 -18.18
CA TYR A 573 9.92 -9.08 -19.42
C TYR A 573 10.81 -9.08 -20.67
N ARG A 574 11.91 -8.31 -20.66
CA ARG A 574 12.83 -8.22 -21.80
C ARG A 574 13.61 -9.51 -22.00
N ASN A 575 14.23 -10.03 -20.94
CA ASN A 575 15.18 -11.13 -21.05
C ASN A 575 14.52 -12.51 -21.10
N LYS A 576 13.35 -12.69 -20.46
CA LYS A 576 12.70 -14.00 -20.38
C LYS A 576 11.48 -14.16 -21.29
N LEU A 577 10.79 -13.07 -21.64
CA LEU A 577 9.47 -13.15 -22.26
C LEU A 577 9.42 -12.49 -23.65
N GLY A 578 10.56 -11.98 -24.14
CA GLY A 578 10.71 -11.44 -25.51
C GLY A 578 10.07 -10.09 -25.74
N TYR A 579 9.81 -9.32 -24.69
CA TYR A 579 9.37 -7.94 -24.77
C TYR A 579 10.55 -7.00 -25.02
N HIS A 580 10.30 -5.79 -25.47
CA HIS A 580 11.30 -4.74 -25.63
C HIS A 580 10.85 -3.46 -24.95
N GLN A 581 11.78 -2.57 -24.64
CA GLN A 581 11.45 -1.25 -24.09
C GLN A 581 10.70 -0.41 -25.11
N ASP A 582 9.62 0.24 -24.69
CA ASP A 582 8.72 1.03 -25.53
C ASP A 582 8.20 2.24 -24.72
N GLY A 583 8.99 3.31 -24.64
CA GLY A 583 8.74 4.42 -23.75
C GLY A 583 8.72 3.97 -22.28
N PRO A 584 7.71 4.32 -21.49
CA PRO A 584 7.57 3.88 -20.09
C PRO A 584 7.11 2.41 -19.96
N TYR A 585 6.74 1.76 -21.06
CA TYR A 585 6.24 0.39 -21.09
C TYR A 585 7.28 -0.61 -21.60
N VAL A 586 6.96 -1.88 -21.47
CA VAL A 586 7.56 -2.95 -22.28
C VAL A 586 6.49 -3.50 -23.21
N SER A 587 6.85 -3.71 -24.49
CA SER A 587 5.90 -4.11 -25.52
C SER A 587 6.38 -5.31 -26.33
N LYS A 588 5.44 -6.05 -26.93
CA LYS A 588 5.70 -7.18 -27.82
C LYS A 588 4.67 -7.20 -28.94
N ARG A 589 5.08 -7.53 -30.15
CA ARG A 589 4.15 -7.86 -31.23
C ARG A 589 3.58 -9.26 -31.00
N LEU A 590 2.25 -9.37 -31.13
CA LEU A 590 1.48 -10.60 -30.94
C LEU A 590 1.42 -11.47 -32.19
#